data_84b017ab3b5d9b21e494cb5a86bd939e
#
_entry.id   84b017ab3b5d9b21e494cb5a86bd939e
#
_cell.length_a   1.000
_cell.length_b   1.000
_cell.length_c   1.000
_cell.angle_alpha   90.00
_cell.angle_beta   90.00
_cell.angle_gamma   90.00
#
_symmetry.space_group_name_H-M   'P 1'
#
loop_
_entity.id
_entity.type
_entity.pdbx_description
1 polymer ?
#
loop_
_entity_poly.entity_id
_entity_poly.type
_entity_poly.pdbx_seq_one_letter_code
_entity_poly.pdbx_strand_id
1 'polypeptide(L)'
;MAPDRENDISGIASLDQPTRRALYDHVAKQDGWVGRDDAASALDLPRSVAAFHLDKLAEAGLVEVKFERPEGRGGPGAGRPAKLYRRSDAETAASVPERRYDLAGSLLAGAVATAERTGAPVAECLGEIARAAGADLGARVADRAEDRDGGAD
;
A
#
# COMPACT_ATOMS: atom_id res chain seq x y z
N MET A 1 10.20 3.33 5.17
CA MET A 1 9.64 4.12 4.04
C MET A 1 8.22 4.45 4.45
N ALA A 2 7.87 5.74 4.57
CA ALA A 2 6.51 6.11 4.91
C ALA A 2 5.56 5.61 3.81
N PRO A 3 4.40 5.01 4.14
CA PRO A 3 3.41 4.64 3.14
C PRO A 3 3.06 5.87 2.31
N ASP A 4 2.96 5.68 1.02
CA ASP A 4 2.56 6.76 0.10
C ASP A 4 1.06 6.98 0.26
N ARG A 5 0.70 7.94 1.12
CA ARG A 5 -0.68 8.26 1.49
C ARG A 5 -1.58 8.52 0.27
N GLU A 6 -1.03 9.13 -0.75
CA GLU A 6 -1.78 9.41 -1.98
C GLU A 6 -2.15 8.11 -2.69
N ASN A 7 -1.23 7.16 -2.70
CA ASN A 7 -1.43 5.82 -3.24
C ASN A 7 -2.44 5.01 -2.40
N ASP A 8 -2.37 5.10 -1.06
CA ASP A 8 -3.30 4.43 -0.15
C ASP A 8 -4.74 4.96 -0.30
N ILE A 9 -4.93 6.27 -0.36
CA ILE A 9 -6.24 6.89 -0.60
C ILE A 9 -6.78 6.49 -1.97
N SER A 10 -5.95 6.51 -3.00
CA SER A 10 -6.31 6.09 -4.35
C SER A 10 -6.69 4.60 -4.40
N GLY A 11 -5.94 3.75 -3.67
CA GLY A 11 -6.24 2.34 -3.52
C GLY A 11 -7.63 2.10 -2.93
N ILE A 12 -7.91 2.75 -1.79
CA ILE A 12 -9.21 2.63 -1.10
C ILE A 12 -10.34 3.18 -1.97
N ALA A 13 -10.17 4.36 -2.58
CA ALA A 13 -11.15 4.96 -3.48
C ALA A 13 -11.41 4.08 -4.72
N SER A 14 -10.41 3.35 -5.17
CA SER A 14 -10.55 2.39 -6.26
C SER A 14 -11.58 1.30 -5.97
N LEU A 15 -11.79 0.92 -4.71
CA LEU A 15 -12.75 -0.10 -4.28
C LEU A 15 -14.20 0.43 -4.11
N ASP A 16 -14.44 1.71 -4.32
CA ASP A 16 -15.80 2.26 -4.30
C ASP A 16 -16.67 1.74 -5.46
N GLN A 17 -16.05 1.40 -6.58
CA GLN A 17 -16.74 0.82 -7.74
C GLN A 17 -17.09 -0.66 -7.48
N PRO A 18 -18.39 -1.06 -7.49
CA PRO A 18 -18.85 -2.38 -7.04
C PRO A 18 -18.22 -3.56 -7.77
N THR A 19 -18.09 -3.49 -9.10
CA THR A 19 -17.49 -4.55 -9.93
C THR A 19 -16.01 -4.71 -9.59
N ARG A 20 -15.29 -3.62 -9.34
CA ARG A 20 -13.88 -3.65 -8.98
C ARG A 20 -13.67 -4.23 -7.60
N ARG A 21 -14.54 -3.89 -6.64
CA ARG A 21 -14.56 -4.50 -5.31
C ARG A 21 -14.80 -6.00 -5.39
N ALA A 22 -15.80 -6.44 -6.15
CA ALA A 22 -16.10 -7.86 -6.32
C ALA A 22 -14.92 -8.64 -6.93
N LEU A 23 -14.23 -8.06 -7.91
CA LEU A 23 -13.01 -8.65 -8.49
C LEU A 23 -11.86 -8.71 -7.49
N TYR A 24 -11.64 -7.65 -6.70
CA TYR A 24 -10.65 -7.66 -5.63
C TYR A 24 -10.95 -8.73 -4.59
N ASP A 25 -12.19 -8.81 -4.11
CA ASP A 25 -12.62 -9.81 -3.12
C ASP A 25 -12.47 -11.23 -3.66
N HIS A 26 -12.73 -11.45 -4.95
CA HIS A 26 -12.52 -12.73 -5.60
C HIS A 26 -11.03 -13.09 -5.61
N VAL A 27 -10.15 -12.19 -6.07
CA VAL A 27 -8.71 -12.42 -6.12
C VAL A 27 -8.12 -12.62 -4.70
N ALA A 28 -8.59 -11.83 -3.72
CA ALA A 28 -8.10 -11.87 -2.35
C ALA A 28 -8.45 -13.18 -1.61
N LYS A 29 -9.50 -13.89 -2.03
CA LYS A 29 -9.91 -15.19 -1.49
C LYS A 29 -9.13 -16.37 -2.06
N GLN A 30 -8.35 -16.16 -3.12
CA GLN A 30 -7.56 -17.22 -3.73
C GLN A 30 -6.16 -17.27 -3.10
N ASP A 31 -5.67 -18.47 -2.83
CA ASP A 31 -4.31 -18.68 -2.32
C ASP A 31 -3.23 -18.53 -3.40
N GLY A 32 -3.62 -18.30 -4.65
CA GLY A 32 -2.75 -18.30 -5.82
C GLY A 32 -3.01 -17.16 -6.79
N TRP A 33 -2.44 -17.33 -7.98
CA TRP A 33 -2.60 -16.39 -9.08
C TRP A 33 -3.86 -16.65 -9.88
N VAL A 34 -4.62 -15.62 -10.19
CA VAL A 34 -5.91 -15.66 -10.87
C VAL A 34 -5.77 -15.09 -12.28
N GLY A 35 -6.27 -15.82 -13.28
CA GLY A 35 -6.36 -15.37 -14.67
C GLY A 35 -7.55 -14.43 -14.89
N ARG A 36 -7.49 -13.64 -15.98
CA ARG A 36 -8.62 -12.77 -16.38
C ARG A 36 -9.87 -13.56 -16.71
N ASP A 37 -9.70 -14.71 -17.35
CA ASP A 37 -10.80 -15.56 -17.79
C ASP A 37 -11.48 -16.23 -16.60
N ASP A 38 -10.69 -16.67 -15.62
CA ASP A 38 -11.19 -17.28 -14.39
C ASP A 38 -11.98 -16.26 -13.57
N ALA A 39 -11.41 -15.03 -13.39
CA ALA A 39 -12.10 -13.96 -12.68
C ALA A 39 -13.39 -13.50 -13.39
N ALA A 40 -13.38 -13.42 -14.72
CA ALA A 40 -14.54 -13.07 -15.51
C ALA A 40 -15.66 -14.12 -15.38
N SER A 41 -15.29 -15.39 -15.47
CA SER A 41 -16.24 -16.52 -15.34
C SER A 41 -16.83 -16.61 -13.93
N ALA A 42 -16.00 -16.40 -12.91
CA ALA A 42 -16.43 -16.49 -11.51
C ALA A 42 -17.48 -15.44 -11.11
N LEU A 43 -17.45 -14.26 -11.78
CA LEU A 43 -18.34 -13.14 -11.48
C LEU A 43 -19.38 -12.85 -12.59
N ASP A 44 -19.49 -13.75 -13.56
CA ASP A 44 -20.36 -13.59 -14.74
C ASP A 44 -20.16 -12.24 -15.44
N LEU A 45 -18.90 -11.86 -15.67
CA LEU A 45 -18.51 -10.61 -16.30
C LEU A 45 -17.94 -10.84 -17.70
N PRO A 46 -18.14 -9.91 -18.65
CA PRO A 46 -17.38 -9.90 -19.88
C PRO A 46 -15.87 -9.85 -19.58
N ARG A 47 -15.08 -10.66 -20.32
CA ARG A 47 -13.62 -10.70 -20.17
C ARG A 47 -12.95 -9.33 -20.24
N SER A 48 -13.42 -8.45 -21.12
CA SER A 48 -12.91 -7.09 -21.27
C SER A 48 -13.15 -6.23 -20.04
N VAL A 49 -14.31 -6.39 -19.39
CA VAL A 49 -14.66 -5.69 -18.16
C VAL A 49 -13.79 -6.18 -17.00
N ALA A 50 -13.65 -7.49 -16.82
CA ALA A 50 -12.78 -8.06 -15.81
C ALA A 50 -11.33 -7.61 -16.02
N ALA A 51 -10.81 -7.68 -17.25
CA ALA A 51 -9.46 -7.22 -17.59
C ALA A 51 -9.24 -5.75 -17.22
N PHE A 52 -10.16 -4.87 -17.61
CA PHE A 52 -10.07 -3.44 -17.31
C PHE A 52 -10.02 -3.16 -15.81
N HIS A 53 -10.91 -3.78 -15.04
CA HIS A 53 -10.95 -3.55 -13.59
C HIS A 53 -9.78 -4.18 -12.84
N LEU A 54 -9.30 -5.35 -13.26
CA LEU A 54 -8.09 -5.97 -12.70
C LEU A 54 -6.84 -5.13 -12.99
N ASP A 55 -6.74 -4.54 -14.18
CA ASP A 55 -5.64 -3.62 -14.51
C ASP A 55 -5.70 -2.36 -13.64
N LYS A 56 -6.90 -1.83 -13.37
CA LYS A 56 -7.09 -0.69 -12.44
C LYS A 56 -6.74 -1.03 -10.99
N LEU A 57 -7.01 -2.24 -10.53
CA LEU A 57 -6.58 -2.72 -9.22
C LEU A 57 -5.05 -2.82 -9.13
N ALA A 58 -4.40 -3.23 -10.22
CA ALA A 58 -2.94 -3.29 -10.30
C ALA A 58 -2.30 -1.90 -10.31
N GLU A 59 -2.87 -0.95 -11.07
CA GLU A 59 -2.44 0.46 -11.05
C GLU A 59 -2.56 1.10 -9.65
N ALA A 60 -3.59 0.71 -8.90
CA ALA A 60 -3.81 1.15 -7.52
C ALA A 60 -2.98 0.38 -6.47
N GLY A 61 -2.12 -0.57 -6.88
CA GLY A 61 -1.26 -1.34 -5.97
C GLY A 61 -1.98 -2.39 -5.11
N LEU A 62 -3.28 -2.62 -5.34
CA LEU A 62 -4.10 -3.56 -4.57
C LEU A 62 -3.88 -5.01 -4.97
N VAL A 63 -3.44 -5.25 -6.21
CA VAL A 63 -3.07 -6.57 -6.71
C VAL A 63 -1.72 -6.51 -7.42
N GLU A 64 -0.96 -7.58 -7.27
CA GLU A 64 0.27 -7.82 -8.00
C GLU A 64 -0.02 -8.46 -9.35
N VAL A 65 0.89 -8.29 -10.31
CA VAL A 65 0.79 -8.82 -11.66
C VAL A 65 2.00 -9.65 -12.00
N LYS A 66 1.79 -10.84 -12.57
CA LYS A 66 2.83 -11.59 -13.26
C LYS A 66 2.38 -11.99 -14.67
N PHE A 67 3.35 -12.25 -15.52
CA PHE A 67 3.13 -12.80 -16.86
C PHE A 67 3.67 -14.22 -16.90
N GLU A 68 2.82 -15.19 -17.17
CA GLU A 68 3.19 -16.60 -17.19
C GLU A 68 2.75 -17.25 -18.50
N ARG A 69 3.61 -18.09 -19.07
CA ARG A 69 3.23 -18.93 -20.22
C ARG A 69 2.63 -20.23 -19.72
N PRO A 70 1.53 -20.71 -20.33
CA PRO A 70 1.03 -22.04 -20.02
C PRO A 70 2.12 -23.09 -20.21
N GLU A 71 2.27 -23.98 -19.23
CA GLU A 71 3.21 -25.07 -19.30
C GLU A 71 2.99 -25.95 -20.55
N GLY A 72 4.07 -26.36 -21.21
CA GLY A 72 4.03 -27.23 -22.37
C GLY A 72 3.83 -26.53 -23.73
N ARG A 73 3.69 -25.22 -23.78
CA ARG A 73 3.61 -24.44 -25.03
C ARG A 73 4.83 -23.55 -25.23
N GLY A 74 5.97 -24.17 -25.55
CA GLY A 74 7.20 -23.49 -25.97
C GLY A 74 7.39 -23.59 -27.49
N GLY A 75 7.72 -22.47 -28.15
CA GLY A 75 8.06 -22.46 -29.58
C GLY A 75 7.43 -21.29 -30.35
N PRO A 76 7.79 -21.14 -31.65
CA PRO A 76 7.16 -20.16 -32.53
C PRO A 76 5.65 -20.42 -32.63
N GLY A 77 4.80 -19.48 -32.15
CA GLY A 77 3.35 -19.65 -32.10
C GLY A 77 2.76 -19.92 -30.72
N ALA A 78 3.55 -19.95 -29.66
CA ALA A 78 3.11 -20.25 -28.27
C ALA A 78 2.15 -19.20 -27.66
N GLY A 79 1.79 -18.14 -28.39
CA GLY A 79 0.87 -17.09 -27.92
C GLY A 79 1.52 -16.11 -26.93
N ARG A 80 0.77 -15.06 -26.58
CA ARG A 80 1.20 -14.06 -25.59
C ARG A 80 1.09 -14.66 -24.18
N PRO A 81 2.05 -14.41 -23.26
CA PRO A 81 1.94 -14.83 -21.87
C PRO A 81 0.61 -14.36 -21.25
N ALA A 82 0.01 -15.23 -20.44
CA ALA A 82 -1.18 -14.88 -19.67
C ALA A 82 -0.82 -13.89 -18.59
N LYS A 83 -1.62 -12.84 -18.41
CA LYS A 83 -1.50 -11.91 -17.30
C LYS A 83 -2.30 -12.45 -16.13
N LEU A 84 -1.64 -12.67 -15.02
CA LEU A 84 -2.19 -13.21 -13.79
C LEU A 84 -2.13 -12.17 -12.68
N TYR A 85 -3.05 -12.25 -11.74
CA TYR A 85 -3.22 -11.31 -10.65
C TYR A 85 -3.27 -12.06 -9.31
N ARG A 86 -2.69 -11.46 -8.28
CA ARG A 86 -2.75 -11.93 -6.89
C ARG A 86 -2.91 -10.73 -5.97
N ARG A 87 -3.55 -10.89 -4.82
CA ARG A 87 -3.62 -9.84 -3.81
C ARG A 87 -2.21 -9.35 -3.47
N SER A 88 -2.01 -8.04 -3.39
CA SER A 88 -0.77 -7.45 -2.91
C SER A 88 -0.59 -7.76 -1.42
N ASP A 89 0.64 -8.07 -1.02
CA ASP A 89 1.01 -8.22 0.40
C ASP A 89 1.23 -6.85 1.07
N ALA A 90 1.25 -5.76 0.29
CA ALA A 90 1.33 -4.41 0.83
C ALA A 90 0.03 -4.06 1.57
N GLU A 91 0.17 -3.56 2.79
CA GLU A 91 -0.95 -3.03 3.55
C GLU A 91 -1.32 -1.64 3.00
N THR A 92 -2.60 -1.47 2.66
CA THR A 92 -3.17 -0.19 2.22
C THR A 92 -4.07 0.35 3.32
N ALA A 93 -3.67 1.45 3.96
CA ALA A 93 -4.42 2.07 5.02
C ALA A 93 -4.42 3.60 4.89
N ALA A 94 -5.61 4.22 4.96
CA ALA A 94 -5.73 5.67 4.97
C ALA A 94 -6.53 6.16 6.16
N SER A 95 -6.09 7.27 6.76
CA SER A 95 -6.80 7.97 7.83
C SER A 95 -7.09 9.41 7.42
N VAL A 96 -8.37 9.85 7.58
CA VAL A 96 -8.80 11.22 7.26
C VAL A 96 -9.55 11.80 8.48
N PRO A 97 -9.01 12.83 9.13
CA PRO A 97 -7.68 13.40 8.97
C PRO A 97 -6.56 12.43 9.32
N GLU A 98 -5.37 12.69 8.84
CA GLU A 98 -4.20 11.84 9.11
C GLU A 98 -3.97 11.70 10.62
N ARG A 99 -3.90 10.44 11.09
CA ARG A 99 -3.60 10.11 12.48
C ARG A 99 -2.29 9.33 12.54
N ARG A 100 -1.30 9.88 13.19
CA ARG A 100 0.04 9.29 13.30
C ARG A 100 0.12 8.29 14.46
N TYR A 101 -0.69 7.24 14.39
CA TYR A 101 -0.68 6.19 15.41
C TYR A 101 0.67 5.45 15.45
N ASP A 102 1.32 5.26 14.31
CA ASP A 102 2.65 4.62 14.22
C ASP A 102 3.70 5.46 14.95
N LEU A 103 3.67 6.79 14.76
CA LEU A 103 4.54 7.70 15.49
C LEU A 103 4.28 7.61 16.99
N ALA A 104 3.02 7.67 17.41
CA ALA A 104 2.66 7.58 18.82
C ALA A 104 3.08 6.23 19.43
N GLY A 105 2.86 5.13 18.71
CA GLY A 105 3.31 3.79 19.11
C GLY A 105 4.82 3.70 19.24
N SER A 106 5.56 4.24 18.29
CA SER A 106 7.03 4.26 18.33
C SER A 106 7.58 5.08 19.49
N LEU A 107 6.99 6.24 19.78
CA LEU A 107 7.38 7.09 20.91
C LEU A 107 7.14 6.37 22.25
N LEU A 108 5.98 5.71 22.39
CA LEU A 108 5.64 4.96 23.60
C LEU A 108 6.56 3.75 23.80
N ALA A 109 6.80 2.96 22.75
CA ALA A 109 7.70 1.81 22.80
C ALA A 109 9.13 2.24 23.16
N GLY A 110 9.62 3.33 22.55
CA GLY A 110 10.93 3.90 22.87
C GLY A 110 11.04 4.39 24.32
N ALA A 111 9.97 5.00 24.85
CA ALA A 111 9.92 5.45 26.24
C ALA A 111 9.99 4.29 27.23
N VAL A 112 9.25 3.21 26.98
CA VAL A 112 9.28 2.01 27.81
C VAL A 112 10.67 1.37 27.80
N ALA A 113 11.25 1.14 26.62
CA ALA A 113 12.58 0.57 26.48
C ALA A 113 13.67 1.42 27.16
N THR A 114 13.55 2.76 27.11
CA THR A 114 14.49 3.67 27.78
C THR A 114 14.33 3.62 29.28
N ALA A 115 13.10 3.61 29.78
CA ALA A 115 12.80 3.50 31.23
C ALA A 115 13.33 2.18 31.81
N GLU A 116 13.16 1.06 31.11
CA GLU A 116 13.70 -0.25 31.53
C GLU A 116 15.24 -0.24 31.64
N ARG A 117 15.91 0.43 30.72
CA ARG A 117 17.36 0.51 30.68
C ARG A 117 17.95 1.48 31.70
N THR A 118 17.27 2.59 31.97
CA THR A 118 17.79 3.69 32.83
C THR A 118 17.24 3.71 34.25
N GLY A 119 16.10 3.06 34.48
CA GLY A 119 15.34 3.15 35.74
C GLY A 119 14.57 4.47 35.91
N ALA A 120 14.56 5.35 34.92
CA ALA A 120 13.82 6.61 34.93
C ALA A 120 12.31 6.37 34.74
N PRO A 121 11.44 7.27 35.25
CA PRO A 121 10.01 7.18 35.01
C PRO A 121 9.66 7.21 33.51
N VAL A 122 8.76 6.35 33.05
CA VAL A 122 8.33 6.28 31.63
C VAL A 122 7.83 7.64 31.09
N ALA A 123 7.15 8.42 31.95
CA ALA A 123 6.64 9.74 31.57
C ALA A 123 7.76 10.75 31.24
N GLU A 124 8.88 10.70 31.95
CA GLU A 124 10.06 11.54 31.69
C GLU A 124 10.70 11.12 30.36
N CYS A 125 10.94 9.82 30.17
CA CYS A 125 11.48 9.26 28.94
C CYS A 125 10.60 9.61 27.73
N LEU A 126 9.29 9.51 27.87
CA LEU A 126 8.33 9.87 26.81
C LEU A 126 8.42 11.37 26.47
N GLY A 127 8.52 12.24 27.47
CA GLY A 127 8.66 13.68 27.27
C GLY A 127 9.94 14.05 26.52
N GLU A 128 11.06 13.38 26.79
CA GLU A 128 12.33 13.59 26.10
C GLU A 128 12.27 13.11 24.64
N ILE A 129 11.80 11.89 24.43
CA ILE A 129 11.68 11.29 23.11
C ILE A 129 10.70 12.08 22.23
N ALA A 130 9.57 12.52 22.79
CA ALA A 130 8.58 13.32 22.06
C ALA A 130 9.13 14.70 21.66
N ARG A 131 9.91 15.35 22.55
CA ARG A 131 10.57 16.63 22.21
C ARG A 131 11.61 16.45 21.10
N ALA A 132 12.42 15.42 21.15
CA ALA A 132 13.40 15.12 20.12
C ALA A 132 12.72 14.85 18.77
N ALA A 133 11.66 14.03 18.74
CA ALA A 133 10.89 13.75 17.54
C ALA A 133 10.22 15.02 16.97
N GLY A 134 9.70 15.89 17.84
CA GLY A 134 9.13 17.18 17.42
C GLY A 134 10.17 18.13 16.81
N ALA A 135 11.36 18.18 17.37
CA ALA A 135 12.46 18.97 16.81
C ALA A 135 12.88 18.47 15.42
N ASP A 136 13.02 17.13 15.25
CA ASP A 136 13.36 16.54 13.96
C ASP A 136 12.27 16.77 12.89
N LEU A 137 11.00 16.68 13.26
CA LEU A 137 9.91 17.03 12.37
C LEU A 137 9.91 18.51 11.99
N GLY A 138 10.20 19.40 12.93
CA GLY A 138 10.30 20.84 12.69
C GLY A 138 11.41 21.17 11.71
N ALA A 139 12.60 20.58 11.87
CA ALA A 139 13.73 20.77 10.97
C ALA A 139 13.38 20.34 9.54
N ARG A 140 12.77 19.17 9.36
CA ARG A 140 12.35 18.69 8.02
C ARG A 140 11.31 19.58 7.34
N VAL A 141 10.46 20.27 8.10
CA VAL A 141 9.49 21.21 7.56
C VAL A 141 10.20 22.50 7.12
N ALA A 142 11.18 22.97 7.89
CA ALA A 142 11.98 24.16 7.55
C ALA A 142 12.77 23.93 6.26
N ASP A 143 13.50 22.81 6.15
CA ASP A 143 14.25 22.44 4.95
C ASP A 143 13.37 22.42 3.69
N ARG A 144 12.15 21.85 3.80
CA ARG A 144 11.21 21.81 2.68
C ARG A 144 10.62 23.18 2.31
N ALA A 145 10.54 24.10 3.26
CA ALA A 145 10.07 25.46 2.99
C ALA A 145 11.13 26.24 2.22
N GLU A 146 12.41 26.08 2.57
CA GLU A 146 13.55 26.71 1.89
C GLU A 146 13.71 26.19 0.45
N ASP A 147 13.56 24.87 0.22
CA ASP A 147 13.62 24.27 -1.12
C ASP A 147 12.50 24.78 -2.06
N ARG A 148 11.34 25.15 -1.51
CA ARG A 148 10.25 25.72 -2.29
C ARG A 148 10.45 27.19 -2.68
N ASP A 149 11.13 27.94 -1.85
CA ASP A 149 11.39 29.39 -2.08
C ASP A 149 12.62 29.58 -2.98
N GLY A 150 13.60 28.65 -2.95
CA GLY A 150 14.81 28.70 -3.77
C GLY A 150 14.64 28.26 -5.23
N GLY A 151 13.48 27.78 -5.66
CA GLY A 151 13.18 27.28 -7.01
C GLY A 151 12.40 28.25 -7.91
N ALA A 152 12.23 29.51 -7.51
CA ALA A 152 11.45 30.53 -8.24
C ALA A 152 12.32 31.64 -8.83
N ASP A 153 13.43 31.29 -9.52
CA ASP A 153 14.25 32.22 -10.31
C ASP A 153 14.45 31.69 -11.73
#